data_ded2f36b6c07f848afd5fb2eb0cbd432
#
_entry.id   ded2f36b6c07f848afd5fb2eb0cbd432
#
_cell.length_a   1.000
_cell.length_b   1.000
_cell.length_c   1.000
_cell.angle_alpha   90.00
_cell.angle_beta   90.00
_cell.angle_gamma   90.00
#
_symmetry.space_group_name_H-M   'P 1'
#
loop_
_entity.id
_entity.type
_entity.pdbx_description
1 polymer ?
#
loop_
_entity_poly.entity_id
_entity_poly.type
_entity_poly.pdbx_seq_one_letter_code
_entity_poly.pdbx_strand_id
1 'polypeptide(L)'
;MQIILPNRVFAAVVVALVAALSTCIAYNSCAAAVRTGGDMHRALKRAKQSVRDDFPLKMDGFVNLNGGVMRLIGRRLCNKRLLYKRDMLGMLSYAKDENAGLRRGMRSVEALADGLCRRRVPFIFAIAPCKMDFKNELVPDGWRVWNANVGAERIVPKLRAHGVRVLDLIPRFAATADDVEKNFFRTDHHWKIRTAFEATRLVAAEVADVLGRPEIADHPNLSEDSWEWRTIYNGFCGAHGRRTGRLFAGMEDFEYAVPRFATDISFSVPGRRISRRGTFEEAEIDRRFMDDNRWPTDRYAAYTGGNCPMQTHFSETAPFAYKVLLLKDSFGNPVASFLATLFREVIQVDMRRQPKTVSELDVVRRFKPDVVVRLENITSFVKAGYKLK
;
A
#
# COMPACT_ATOMS: atom_id res chain seq x y z
N MET A 1 28.45 -11.05 -18.49
CA MET A 1 28.71 -12.45 -18.88
C MET A 1 27.39 -13.21 -18.80
N GLN A 2 26.73 -13.47 -19.95
CA GLN A 2 25.51 -14.29 -20.00
C GLN A 2 25.93 -15.75 -19.93
N ILE A 3 25.59 -16.41 -18.81
CA ILE A 3 25.73 -17.87 -18.72
C ILE A 3 24.56 -18.48 -19.50
N ILE A 4 24.81 -18.84 -20.76
CA ILE A 4 23.89 -19.65 -21.57
C ILE A 4 24.09 -21.10 -21.14
N LEU A 5 23.27 -21.58 -20.21
CA LEU A 5 23.19 -23.02 -19.92
C LEU A 5 22.68 -23.76 -21.17
N PRO A 6 23.33 -24.83 -21.63
CA PRO A 6 22.79 -25.65 -22.72
C PRO A 6 21.36 -26.07 -22.41
N ASN A 7 20.45 -25.96 -23.38
CA ASN A 7 19.02 -26.28 -23.21
C ASN A 7 18.76 -27.66 -22.58
N ARG A 8 19.66 -28.62 -22.77
CA ARG A 8 19.55 -29.97 -22.18
C ARG A 8 19.79 -29.99 -20.67
N VAL A 9 20.75 -29.19 -20.17
CA VAL A 9 21.02 -29.08 -18.72
C VAL A 9 19.87 -28.36 -18.02
N PHE A 10 19.36 -27.31 -18.62
CA PHE A 10 18.18 -26.60 -18.11
C PHE A 10 16.95 -27.52 -18.04
N ALA A 11 16.67 -28.28 -19.12
CA ALA A 11 15.57 -29.22 -19.16
C ALA A 11 15.71 -30.33 -18.10
N ALA A 12 16.93 -30.88 -17.93
CA ALA A 12 17.19 -31.90 -16.91
C ALA A 12 16.98 -31.38 -15.47
N VAL A 13 17.41 -30.16 -15.17
CA VAL A 13 17.18 -29.52 -13.88
C VAL A 13 15.69 -29.29 -13.61
N VAL A 14 14.95 -28.81 -14.61
CA VAL A 14 13.49 -28.60 -14.48
C VAL A 14 12.77 -29.92 -14.30
N VAL A 15 13.10 -30.96 -15.05
CA VAL A 15 12.50 -32.31 -14.91
C VAL A 15 12.81 -32.90 -13.52
N ALA A 16 14.06 -32.80 -13.05
CA ALA A 16 14.43 -33.27 -11.73
C ALA A 16 13.68 -32.55 -10.60
N LEU A 17 13.52 -31.24 -10.70
CA LEU A 17 12.75 -30.45 -9.75
C LEU A 17 11.26 -30.81 -9.76
N VAL A 18 10.66 -30.98 -10.94
CA VAL A 18 9.26 -31.40 -11.08
C VAL A 18 9.05 -32.81 -10.52
N ALA A 19 9.96 -33.74 -10.80
CA ALA A 19 9.89 -35.10 -10.26
C ALA A 19 10.00 -35.11 -8.73
N ALA A 20 10.97 -34.40 -8.15
CA ALA A 20 11.11 -34.27 -6.70
C ALA A 20 9.88 -33.66 -6.04
N LEU A 21 9.31 -32.62 -6.67
CA LEU A 21 8.09 -31.97 -6.23
C LEU A 21 6.89 -32.92 -6.23
N SER A 22 6.70 -33.62 -7.33
CA SER A 22 5.59 -34.58 -7.49
C SER A 22 5.68 -35.71 -6.46
N THR A 23 6.88 -36.25 -6.21
CA THR A 23 7.11 -37.28 -5.21
C THR A 23 6.80 -36.78 -3.80
N CYS A 24 7.22 -35.58 -3.47
CA CYS A 24 6.97 -34.97 -2.16
C CYS A 24 5.47 -34.68 -1.93
N ILE A 25 4.76 -34.22 -2.95
CA ILE A 25 3.31 -33.98 -2.90
C ILE A 25 2.57 -35.32 -2.74
N ALA A 26 2.96 -36.36 -3.47
CA ALA A 26 2.36 -37.67 -3.36
C ALA A 26 2.56 -38.29 -1.96
N TYR A 27 3.78 -38.23 -1.44
CA TYR A 27 4.08 -38.71 -0.10
C TYR A 27 3.27 -37.99 0.98
N ASN A 28 3.25 -36.67 0.98
CA ASN A 28 2.51 -35.87 1.95
C ASN A 28 0.99 -36.09 1.83
N SER A 29 0.48 -36.27 0.61
CA SER A 29 -0.94 -36.55 0.37
C SER A 29 -1.34 -37.92 0.92
N CYS A 30 -0.52 -38.97 0.72
CA CYS A 30 -0.74 -40.30 1.28
C CYS A 30 -0.65 -40.29 2.81
N ALA A 31 0.35 -39.62 3.39
CA ALA A 31 0.50 -39.49 4.83
C ALA A 31 -0.68 -38.69 5.46
N ALA A 32 -1.18 -37.69 4.80
CA ALA A 32 -2.36 -36.94 5.24
C ALA A 32 -3.65 -37.78 5.15
N ALA A 33 -3.83 -38.57 4.10
CA ALA A 33 -4.98 -39.45 3.94
C ALA A 33 -5.04 -40.51 5.04
N VAL A 34 -3.91 -41.13 5.38
CA VAL A 34 -3.80 -42.12 6.49
C VAL A 34 -4.20 -41.47 7.83
N ARG A 35 -3.75 -40.25 8.10
CA ARG A 35 -4.03 -39.51 9.36
C ARG A 35 -5.46 -38.98 9.49
N THR A 36 -6.24 -38.93 8.41
CA THR A 36 -7.59 -38.35 8.40
C THR A 36 -8.72 -39.40 8.38
N GLY A 37 -8.38 -40.68 8.48
CA GLY A 37 -9.39 -41.75 8.52
C GLY A 37 -10.30 -41.81 7.27
N GLY A 38 -9.76 -41.44 6.09
CA GLY A 38 -10.47 -41.50 4.83
C GLY A 38 -11.28 -40.26 4.44
N ASP A 39 -11.32 -39.21 5.27
CA ASP A 39 -11.96 -37.94 4.89
C ASP A 39 -11.11 -37.17 3.85
N MET A 40 -11.47 -37.32 2.59
CA MET A 40 -10.74 -36.76 1.44
C MET A 40 -10.63 -35.25 1.50
N HIS A 41 -11.64 -34.52 1.99
CA HIS A 41 -11.61 -33.07 2.07
C HIS A 41 -10.64 -32.59 3.15
N ARG A 42 -10.62 -33.24 4.32
CA ARG A 42 -9.65 -32.97 5.38
C ARG A 42 -8.25 -33.40 4.98
N ALA A 43 -8.10 -34.53 4.26
CA ALA A 43 -6.82 -34.97 3.73
C ALA A 43 -6.23 -33.95 2.75
N LEU A 44 -7.01 -33.48 1.78
CA LEU A 44 -6.58 -32.46 0.81
C LEU A 44 -6.22 -31.13 1.48
N LYS A 45 -6.99 -30.71 2.49
CA LYS A 45 -6.69 -29.49 3.24
C LYS A 45 -5.38 -29.62 4.03
N ARG A 46 -5.15 -30.77 4.69
CA ARG A 46 -3.91 -31.05 5.42
C ARG A 46 -2.71 -31.24 4.48
N ALA A 47 -2.88 -31.95 3.35
CA ALA A 47 -1.83 -32.06 2.35
C ALA A 47 -1.41 -30.71 1.77
N LYS A 48 -2.37 -29.84 1.46
CA LYS A 48 -2.09 -28.45 1.05
C LYS A 48 -1.35 -27.67 2.12
N GLN A 49 -1.71 -27.85 3.39
CA GLN A 49 -1.05 -27.19 4.51
C GLN A 49 0.37 -27.73 4.71
N SER A 50 0.55 -29.07 4.72
CA SER A 50 1.86 -29.71 4.85
C SER A 50 2.81 -29.34 3.70
N VAL A 51 2.33 -29.35 2.44
CA VAL A 51 3.12 -28.86 1.29
C VAL A 51 3.54 -27.40 1.48
N ARG A 52 2.71 -26.61 2.14
CA ARG A 52 3.00 -25.20 2.41
C ARG A 52 4.02 -25.00 3.54
N ASP A 53 3.92 -25.81 4.59
CA ASP A 53 4.66 -25.62 5.84
C ASP A 53 5.94 -26.49 5.92
N ASP A 54 5.90 -27.72 5.39
CA ASP A 54 6.94 -28.75 5.56
C ASP A 54 7.84 -28.91 4.32
N PHE A 55 7.52 -28.22 3.22
CA PHE A 55 8.34 -28.33 2.01
C PHE A 55 9.74 -27.74 2.24
N PRO A 56 10.83 -28.46 1.85
CA PRO A 56 12.21 -28.00 2.06
C PRO A 56 12.51 -26.62 1.46
N LEU A 57 11.81 -26.29 0.35
CA LEU A 57 11.73 -24.94 -0.19
C LEU A 57 10.36 -24.39 0.19
N LYS A 58 10.25 -23.66 1.30
CA LYS A 58 9.03 -22.88 1.63
C LYS A 58 8.55 -22.15 0.39
N MET A 59 7.25 -21.86 0.27
CA MET A 59 6.66 -21.16 -0.89
C MET A 59 7.54 -20.00 -1.38
N ASP A 60 8.17 -19.29 -0.46
CA ASP A 60 9.10 -18.20 -0.74
C ASP A 60 10.35 -18.66 -1.51
N GLY A 61 10.84 -19.87 -1.26
CA GLY A 61 11.96 -20.48 -1.99
C GLY A 61 11.60 -20.78 -3.44
N PHE A 62 10.38 -21.29 -3.70
CA PHE A 62 9.91 -21.53 -5.07
C PHE A 62 9.71 -20.24 -5.85
N VAL A 63 9.07 -19.25 -5.24
CA VAL A 63 8.88 -17.93 -5.84
C VAL A 63 10.24 -17.34 -6.19
N ASN A 64 11.19 -17.47 -5.29
CA ASN A 64 12.53 -16.96 -5.46
C ASN A 64 13.31 -17.66 -6.59
N LEU A 65 13.28 -19.00 -6.62
CA LEU A 65 13.92 -19.79 -7.68
C LEU A 65 13.29 -19.51 -9.05
N ASN A 66 11.96 -19.54 -9.15
CA ASN A 66 11.24 -19.18 -10.36
C ASN A 66 11.61 -17.77 -10.84
N GLY A 67 11.67 -16.82 -9.91
CA GLY A 67 12.10 -15.45 -10.20
C GLY A 67 13.52 -15.40 -10.78
N GLY A 68 14.47 -16.15 -10.19
CA GLY A 68 15.83 -16.26 -10.70
C GLY A 68 15.89 -16.80 -12.14
N VAL A 69 15.14 -17.85 -12.41
CA VAL A 69 15.02 -18.41 -13.78
C VAL A 69 14.45 -17.36 -14.75
N MET A 70 13.36 -16.70 -14.37
CA MET A 70 12.76 -15.66 -15.21
C MET A 70 13.72 -14.50 -15.49
N ARG A 71 14.54 -14.12 -14.51
CA ARG A 71 15.58 -13.09 -14.68
C ARG A 71 16.67 -13.53 -15.64
N LEU A 72 17.15 -14.77 -15.50
CA LEU A 72 18.19 -15.37 -16.36
C LEU A 72 17.78 -15.43 -17.82
N ILE A 73 16.51 -15.77 -18.12
CA ILE A 73 15.99 -15.82 -19.50
C ILE A 73 15.53 -14.44 -20.02
N GLY A 74 15.83 -13.36 -19.29
CA GLY A 74 15.55 -11.99 -19.72
C GLY A 74 14.07 -11.60 -19.72
N ARG A 75 13.21 -12.34 -18.99
CA ARG A 75 11.79 -11.98 -18.89
C ARG A 75 11.61 -10.67 -18.18
N ARG A 76 10.82 -9.77 -18.78
CA ARG A 76 10.43 -8.47 -18.21
C ARG A 76 9.01 -8.48 -17.64
N LEU A 77 8.15 -9.40 -18.09
CA LEU A 77 6.77 -9.55 -17.64
C LEU A 77 6.61 -10.83 -16.81
N CYS A 78 6.26 -10.69 -15.53
CA CYS A 78 6.01 -11.79 -14.63
C CYS A 78 4.54 -11.82 -14.22
N ASN A 79 4.02 -13.03 -13.92
CA ASN A 79 2.66 -13.24 -13.40
C ASN A 79 1.58 -12.51 -14.22
N LYS A 80 1.77 -12.39 -15.55
CA LYS A 80 0.87 -11.73 -16.53
C LYS A 80 0.63 -10.23 -16.30
N ARG A 81 1.13 -9.64 -15.21
CA ARG A 81 0.80 -8.26 -14.81
C ARG A 81 1.96 -7.47 -14.21
N LEU A 82 3.03 -8.12 -13.79
CA LEU A 82 4.16 -7.43 -13.17
C LEU A 82 5.21 -7.17 -14.25
N LEU A 83 5.37 -5.90 -14.61
CA LEU A 83 6.35 -5.43 -15.59
C LEU A 83 7.58 -4.89 -14.87
N TYR A 84 8.75 -5.30 -15.37
CA TYR A 84 10.04 -4.78 -14.96
C TYR A 84 10.60 -3.88 -16.08
N LYS A 85 10.70 -2.58 -15.80
CA LYS A 85 11.24 -1.58 -16.73
C LYS A 85 11.97 -0.49 -15.96
N ARG A 86 13.12 -0.02 -16.46
CA ARG A 86 13.96 1.00 -15.81
C ARG A 86 14.24 0.70 -14.32
N ASP A 87 14.61 -0.54 -14.05
CA ASP A 87 14.81 -1.08 -12.68
C ASP A 87 13.57 -0.99 -11.75
N MET A 88 12.43 -0.57 -12.25
CA MET A 88 11.17 -0.48 -11.51
C MET A 88 10.28 -1.69 -11.79
N LEU A 89 9.75 -2.29 -10.73
CA LEU A 89 8.76 -3.37 -10.82
C LEU A 89 7.39 -2.80 -10.48
N GLY A 90 6.46 -2.89 -11.40
CA GLY A 90 5.13 -2.36 -11.21
C GLY A 90 4.03 -3.23 -11.80
N MET A 91 2.82 -3.06 -11.31
CA MET A 91 1.67 -3.83 -11.74
C MET A 91 0.89 -3.10 -12.84
N LEU A 92 0.77 -3.72 -13.98
CA LEU A 92 -0.12 -3.26 -15.05
C LEU A 92 -1.58 -3.41 -14.63
N SER A 93 -2.34 -2.33 -14.74
CA SER A 93 -3.76 -2.33 -14.42
C SER A 93 -4.58 -2.61 -15.68
N TYR A 94 -5.49 -3.59 -15.57
CA TYR A 94 -6.46 -3.90 -16.61
C TYR A 94 -7.86 -3.66 -16.03
N ALA A 95 -8.60 -2.73 -16.58
CA ALA A 95 -9.99 -2.49 -16.24
C ALA A 95 -10.87 -2.93 -17.40
N LYS A 96 -11.92 -3.71 -17.13
CA LYS A 96 -12.91 -4.09 -18.15
C LYS A 96 -13.70 -2.88 -18.65
N ASP A 97 -14.02 -1.97 -17.73
CA ASP A 97 -14.69 -0.70 -18.01
C ASP A 97 -14.14 0.38 -17.07
N GLU A 98 -13.10 1.03 -17.54
CA GLU A 98 -12.41 2.12 -16.86
C GLU A 98 -13.36 3.30 -16.60
N ASN A 99 -14.13 3.69 -17.61
CA ASN A 99 -15.03 4.84 -17.51
C ASN A 99 -16.16 4.62 -16.50
N ALA A 100 -16.70 3.41 -16.42
CA ALA A 100 -17.69 3.10 -15.39
C ALA A 100 -17.08 3.13 -13.99
N GLY A 101 -15.84 2.67 -13.83
CA GLY A 101 -15.10 2.77 -12.57
C GLY A 101 -14.88 4.21 -12.13
N LEU A 102 -14.40 5.07 -13.03
CA LEU A 102 -14.21 6.50 -12.78
C LEU A 102 -15.53 7.19 -12.40
N ARG A 103 -16.63 6.93 -13.16
CA ARG A 103 -17.94 7.50 -12.83
C ARG A 103 -18.48 7.06 -11.47
N ARG A 104 -18.28 5.78 -11.08
CA ARG A 104 -18.66 5.32 -9.74
C ARG A 104 -17.87 5.98 -8.64
N GLY A 105 -16.54 6.09 -8.82
CA GLY A 105 -15.65 6.77 -7.87
C GLY A 105 -16.05 8.23 -7.70
N MET A 106 -16.28 8.95 -8.81
CA MET A 106 -16.75 10.35 -8.77
C MET A 106 -18.03 10.50 -7.97
N ARG A 107 -19.08 9.73 -8.29
CA ARG A 107 -20.35 9.78 -7.54
C ARG A 107 -20.17 9.51 -6.04
N SER A 108 -19.23 8.62 -5.68
CA SER A 108 -18.92 8.35 -4.27
C SER A 108 -18.31 9.57 -3.58
N VAL A 109 -17.38 10.28 -4.26
CA VAL A 109 -16.75 11.49 -3.71
C VAL A 109 -17.76 12.63 -3.64
N GLU A 110 -18.54 12.85 -4.69
CA GLU A 110 -19.59 13.87 -4.75
C GLU A 110 -20.63 13.67 -3.64
N ALA A 111 -21.14 12.45 -3.47
CA ALA A 111 -22.13 12.14 -2.42
C ALA A 111 -21.55 12.34 -1.00
N LEU A 112 -20.27 12.01 -0.78
CA LEU A 112 -19.60 12.29 0.48
C LEU A 112 -19.45 13.79 0.71
N ALA A 113 -19.01 14.53 -0.31
CA ALA A 113 -18.84 15.98 -0.25
C ALA A 113 -20.17 16.69 0.08
N ASP A 114 -21.27 16.34 -0.61
CA ASP A 114 -22.59 16.86 -0.32
C ASP A 114 -23.05 16.54 1.11
N GLY A 115 -22.80 15.31 1.56
CA GLY A 115 -23.15 14.87 2.91
C GLY A 115 -22.36 15.63 3.98
N LEU A 116 -21.10 15.96 3.73
CA LEU A 116 -20.23 16.72 4.64
C LEU A 116 -20.55 18.22 4.60
N CYS A 117 -20.85 18.77 3.43
CA CYS A 117 -21.28 20.16 3.27
C CYS A 117 -22.54 20.46 4.11
N ARG A 118 -23.54 19.59 4.05
CA ARG A 118 -24.76 19.71 4.89
C ARG A 118 -24.48 19.67 6.40
N ARG A 119 -23.35 19.10 6.78
CA ARG A 119 -22.88 18.99 8.19
C ARG A 119 -21.88 20.07 8.56
N ARG A 120 -21.50 20.91 7.63
CA ARG A 120 -20.46 21.93 7.78
C ARG A 120 -19.11 21.35 8.22
N VAL A 121 -18.80 20.14 7.73
CA VAL A 121 -17.52 19.47 7.97
C VAL A 121 -16.65 19.65 6.73
N PRO A 122 -15.49 20.29 6.83
CA PRO A 122 -14.55 20.45 5.71
C PRO A 122 -14.12 19.10 5.14
N PHE A 123 -13.96 19.06 3.80
CA PHE A 123 -13.60 17.85 3.09
C PHE A 123 -12.49 18.10 2.07
N ILE A 124 -11.47 17.25 2.09
CA ILE A 124 -10.36 17.24 1.15
C ILE A 124 -10.28 15.87 0.51
N PHE A 125 -10.27 15.83 -0.82
CA PHE A 125 -10.01 14.61 -1.58
C PHE A 125 -8.59 14.62 -2.15
N ALA A 126 -7.71 13.78 -1.63
CA ALA A 126 -6.31 13.64 -2.06
C ALA A 126 -6.13 12.40 -2.95
N ILE A 127 -5.59 12.57 -4.15
CA ILE A 127 -5.39 11.51 -5.13
C ILE A 127 -3.90 11.15 -5.18
N ALA A 128 -3.55 9.94 -4.68
CA ALA A 128 -2.21 9.39 -4.81
C ALA A 128 -2.00 8.75 -6.20
N PRO A 129 -0.82 8.93 -6.82
CA PRO A 129 -0.54 8.47 -8.18
C PRO A 129 -0.37 6.96 -8.31
N CYS A 130 -0.65 6.44 -9.50
CA CYS A 130 -0.25 5.11 -9.93
C CYS A 130 1.20 5.12 -10.41
N LYS A 131 1.98 4.13 -9.97
CA LYS A 131 3.38 3.99 -10.32
C LYS A 131 3.61 3.68 -11.81
N MET A 132 2.80 2.77 -12.38
CA MET A 132 2.94 2.31 -13.78
C MET A 132 1.88 2.96 -14.65
N ASP A 133 2.31 3.81 -15.56
CA ASP A 133 1.45 4.61 -16.41
C ASP A 133 2.12 4.85 -17.78
N PHE A 134 1.34 5.09 -18.85
CA PHE A 134 1.89 5.45 -20.16
C PHE A 134 2.56 6.82 -20.12
N LYS A 135 1.96 7.78 -19.41
CA LYS A 135 2.43 9.16 -19.36
C LYS A 135 3.84 9.28 -18.78
N ASN A 136 4.19 8.42 -17.84
CA ASN A 136 5.53 8.37 -17.25
C ASN A 136 6.45 7.37 -17.95
N GLU A 137 6.09 6.90 -19.16
CA GLU A 137 6.88 6.02 -20.02
C GLU A 137 7.25 4.66 -19.41
N LEU A 138 6.73 4.30 -18.26
CA LEU A 138 6.99 3.00 -17.64
C LEU A 138 6.14 1.88 -18.24
N VAL A 139 5.11 2.21 -19.00
CA VAL A 139 4.33 1.25 -19.79
C VAL A 139 4.74 1.37 -21.25
N PRO A 140 5.12 0.27 -21.93
CA PRO A 140 5.45 0.29 -23.34
C PRO A 140 4.26 0.63 -24.23
N ASP A 141 4.50 1.31 -25.35
CA ASP A 141 3.49 1.59 -26.36
C ASP A 141 2.82 0.31 -26.90
N GLY A 142 1.57 0.43 -27.32
CA GLY A 142 0.80 -0.67 -27.89
C GLY A 142 0.20 -1.64 -26.85
N TRP A 143 0.46 -1.46 -25.57
CA TRP A 143 -0.13 -2.29 -24.53
C TRP A 143 -1.54 -1.80 -24.15
N ARG A 144 -2.53 -2.70 -24.20
CA ARG A 144 -3.89 -2.38 -23.75
C ARG A 144 -4.01 -2.48 -22.22
N VAL A 145 -3.49 -1.50 -21.53
CA VAL A 145 -3.61 -1.37 -20.08
C VAL A 145 -4.30 -0.05 -19.75
N TRP A 146 -4.90 -0.01 -18.59
CA TRP A 146 -5.53 1.20 -18.13
C TRP A 146 -4.48 2.22 -17.65
N ASN A 147 -4.60 3.45 -18.16
CA ASN A 147 -3.80 4.58 -17.75
C ASN A 147 -4.51 5.33 -16.60
N ALA A 148 -4.15 4.95 -15.38
CA ALA A 148 -4.83 5.42 -14.19
C ALA A 148 -4.65 6.92 -13.94
N ASN A 149 -3.41 7.44 -14.17
CA ASN A 149 -3.11 8.84 -13.92
C ASN A 149 -3.84 9.76 -14.92
N VAL A 150 -3.91 9.39 -16.19
CA VAL A 150 -4.74 10.11 -17.19
C VAL A 150 -6.24 10.06 -16.82
N GLY A 151 -6.68 8.96 -16.21
CA GLY A 151 -8.03 8.88 -15.65
C GLY A 151 -8.30 9.97 -14.62
N ALA A 152 -7.33 10.29 -13.76
CA ALA A 152 -7.44 11.37 -12.79
C ALA A 152 -7.56 12.75 -13.47
N GLU A 153 -6.80 13.02 -14.51
CA GLU A 153 -6.89 14.29 -15.27
C GLU A 153 -8.32 14.58 -15.77
N ARG A 154 -9.09 13.53 -16.06
CA ARG A 154 -10.48 13.67 -16.52
C ARG A 154 -11.48 13.92 -15.40
N ILE A 155 -11.19 13.47 -14.17
CA ILE A 155 -12.13 13.57 -13.06
C ILE A 155 -11.84 14.76 -12.15
N VAL A 156 -10.58 15.18 -12.00
CA VAL A 156 -10.19 16.27 -11.11
C VAL A 156 -10.92 17.59 -11.45
N PRO A 157 -10.97 18.05 -12.72
CA PRO A 157 -11.74 19.26 -13.06
C PRO A 157 -13.22 19.15 -12.75
N LYS A 158 -13.82 17.96 -12.95
CA LYS A 158 -15.24 17.72 -12.69
C LYS A 158 -15.56 17.74 -11.19
N LEU A 159 -14.71 17.12 -10.36
CA LEU A 159 -14.87 17.16 -8.91
C LEU A 159 -14.70 18.57 -8.36
N ARG A 160 -13.73 19.34 -8.88
CA ARG A 160 -13.56 20.76 -8.52
C ARG A 160 -14.76 21.60 -8.93
N ALA A 161 -15.33 21.38 -10.11
CA ALA A 161 -16.56 22.05 -10.56
C ALA A 161 -17.77 21.69 -9.69
N HIS A 162 -17.80 20.50 -9.06
CA HIS A 162 -18.81 20.11 -8.07
C HIS A 162 -18.57 20.74 -6.68
N GLY A 163 -17.48 21.51 -6.52
CA GLY A 163 -17.13 22.13 -5.23
C GLY A 163 -16.25 21.26 -4.31
N VAL A 164 -15.74 20.12 -4.82
CA VAL A 164 -14.82 19.28 -4.05
C VAL A 164 -13.42 19.91 -4.03
N ARG A 165 -12.85 20.06 -2.85
CA ARG A 165 -11.44 20.44 -2.72
C ARG A 165 -10.58 19.23 -3.06
N VAL A 166 -9.87 19.29 -4.18
CA VAL A 166 -9.06 18.17 -4.70
C VAL A 166 -7.57 18.51 -4.64
N LEU A 167 -6.84 17.72 -3.86
CA LEU A 167 -5.37 17.68 -3.83
C LEU A 167 -4.88 16.59 -4.80
N ASP A 168 -4.49 17.00 -6.00
CA ASP A 168 -3.93 16.09 -7.00
C ASP A 168 -2.41 15.97 -6.80
N LEU A 169 -1.98 14.81 -6.29
CA LEU A 169 -0.57 14.50 -6.02
C LEU A 169 0.15 13.87 -7.23
N ILE A 170 -0.56 13.60 -8.33
CA ILE A 170 0.02 12.94 -9.51
C ILE A 170 1.08 13.81 -10.19
N PRO A 171 0.83 15.12 -10.47
CA PRO A 171 1.83 15.96 -11.10
C PRO A 171 3.10 16.14 -10.25
N ARG A 172 2.97 16.03 -8.93
CA ARG A 172 4.11 16.19 -8.00
C ARG A 172 4.99 14.97 -7.92
N PHE A 173 4.42 13.75 -8.00
CA PHE A 173 5.15 12.53 -7.63
C PHE A 173 5.30 11.49 -8.75
N ALA A 174 4.60 11.64 -9.88
CA ALA A 174 4.61 10.64 -10.95
C ALA A 174 4.36 11.24 -12.35
N ALA A 175 4.75 12.48 -12.59
CA ALA A 175 4.62 13.10 -13.91
C ALA A 175 5.53 12.43 -14.94
N THR A 176 6.75 12.08 -14.53
CA THR A 176 7.78 11.45 -15.37
C THR A 176 8.26 10.13 -14.79
N ALA A 177 9.03 9.35 -15.55
CA ALA A 177 9.67 8.14 -15.05
C ALA A 177 10.68 8.45 -13.93
N ASP A 178 11.40 9.57 -14.05
CA ASP A 178 12.38 9.99 -13.02
C ASP A 178 11.67 10.36 -11.72
N ASP A 179 10.50 11.01 -11.79
CA ASP A 179 9.67 11.26 -10.59
C ASP A 179 9.25 9.95 -9.92
N VAL A 180 8.89 8.94 -10.71
CA VAL A 180 8.52 7.63 -10.16
C VAL A 180 9.72 6.95 -9.51
N GLU A 181 10.90 6.96 -10.14
CA GLU A 181 12.12 6.39 -9.57
C GLU A 181 12.52 7.07 -8.25
N LYS A 182 12.36 8.39 -8.18
CA LYS A 182 12.61 9.19 -6.98
C LYS A 182 11.61 8.85 -5.87
N ASN A 183 10.33 8.81 -6.19
CA ASN A 183 9.24 8.86 -5.21
C ASN A 183 8.67 7.49 -4.81
N PHE A 184 8.87 6.43 -5.60
CA PHE A 184 8.32 5.11 -5.34
C PHE A 184 9.39 4.09 -4.98
N PHE A 185 9.01 3.10 -4.17
CA PHE A 185 9.83 1.92 -3.98
C PHE A 185 9.98 1.15 -5.30
N ARG A 186 11.16 0.65 -5.56
CA ARG A 186 11.48 -0.09 -6.78
C ARG A 186 10.69 -1.39 -6.90
N THR A 187 10.59 -2.13 -5.79
CA THR A 187 9.96 -3.46 -5.73
C THR A 187 8.54 -3.46 -5.18
N ASP A 188 7.98 -2.28 -4.85
CA ASP A 188 6.63 -2.12 -4.32
C ASP A 188 5.78 -1.16 -5.18
N HIS A 189 4.48 -1.14 -4.94
CA HIS A 189 3.56 -0.19 -5.58
C HIS A 189 3.40 1.11 -4.81
N HIS A 190 3.85 1.16 -3.58
CA HIS A 190 3.72 2.34 -2.74
C HIS A 190 4.84 3.35 -3.01
N TRP A 191 4.58 4.57 -2.65
CA TRP A 191 5.57 5.60 -2.52
C TRP A 191 6.56 5.32 -1.36
N LYS A 192 7.73 5.94 -1.41
CA LYS A 192 8.72 5.91 -0.33
C LYS A 192 8.22 6.69 0.88
N ILE A 193 8.80 6.46 2.05
CA ILE A 193 8.36 7.13 3.28
C ILE A 193 8.62 8.65 3.23
N ARG A 194 9.72 9.10 2.60
CA ARG A 194 9.94 10.54 2.35
C ARG A 194 8.83 11.15 1.50
N THR A 195 8.38 10.45 0.48
CA THR A 195 7.26 10.91 -0.36
C THR A 195 5.95 10.95 0.41
N ALA A 196 5.72 9.97 1.30
CA ALA A 196 4.56 9.99 2.19
C ALA A 196 4.63 11.16 3.19
N PHE A 197 5.81 11.51 3.68
CA PHE A 197 6.02 12.69 4.52
C PHE A 197 5.72 13.98 3.76
N GLU A 198 6.24 14.13 2.53
CA GLU A 198 5.91 15.27 1.68
C GLU A 198 4.41 15.34 1.35
N ALA A 199 3.77 14.20 1.08
CA ALA A 199 2.31 14.14 0.91
C ALA A 199 1.57 14.58 2.18
N THR A 200 2.11 14.26 3.38
CA THR A 200 1.55 14.73 4.65
C THR A 200 1.64 16.24 4.78
N ARG A 201 2.75 16.85 4.38
CA ARG A 201 2.91 18.32 4.37
C ARG A 201 1.86 18.99 3.48
N LEU A 202 1.65 18.43 2.27
CA LEU A 202 0.63 18.95 1.34
C LEU A 202 -0.79 18.76 1.90
N VAL A 203 -1.10 17.63 2.52
CA VAL A 203 -2.39 17.40 3.20
C VAL A 203 -2.56 18.34 4.37
N ALA A 204 -1.53 18.57 5.19
CA ALA A 204 -1.58 19.51 6.32
C ALA A 204 -1.82 20.95 5.86
N ALA A 205 -1.23 21.35 4.74
CA ALA A 205 -1.48 22.68 4.14
C ALA A 205 -2.95 22.83 3.69
N GLU A 206 -3.52 21.81 3.07
CA GLU A 206 -4.94 21.80 2.72
C GLU A 206 -5.85 21.84 3.97
N VAL A 207 -5.48 21.11 5.04
CA VAL A 207 -6.19 21.16 6.32
C VAL A 207 -6.07 22.54 6.98
N ALA A 208 -4.88 23.15 6.94
CA ALA A 208 -4.64 24.49 7.45
C ALA A 208 -5.59 25.53 6.79
N ASP A 209 -5.72 25.45 5.47
CA ASP A 209 -6.54 26.37 4.71
C ASP A 209 -8.04 26.20 5.00
N VAL A 210 -8.56 24.95 4.99
CA VAL A 210 -9.99 24.71 5.25
C VAL A 210 -10.41 24.97 6.71
N LEU A 211 -9.46 24.93 7.66
CA LEU A 211 -9.70 25.27 9.07
C LEU A 211 -9.40 26.75 9.37
N GLY A 212 -8.84 27.52 8.42
CA GLY A 212 -8.41 28.90 8.66
C GLY A 212 -7.27 29.01 9.68
N ARG A 213 -6.34 28.04 9.69
CA ARG A 213 -5.26 27.90 10.67
C ARG A 213 -3.90 27.74 9.97
N PRO A 214 -3.35 28.83 9.38
CA PRO A 214 -2.11 28.75 8.59
C PRO A 214 -0.92 28.18 9.35
N GLU A 215 -0.87 28.34 10.66
CA GLU A 215 0.18 27.81 11.54
C GLU A 215 0.29 26.27 11.51
N ILE A 216 -0.72 25.57 11.02
CA ILE A 216 -0.65 24.11 10.81
C ILE A 216 0.34 23.80 9.68
N ALA A 217 0.28 24.55 8.58
CA ALA A 217 1.13 24.30 7.41
C ALA A 217 2.61 24.59 7.68
N ASP A 218 2.89 25.56 8.54
CA ASP A 218 4.24 26.02 8.86
C ASP A 218 4.80 25.40 10.16
N HIS A 219 4.09 24.43 10.74
CA HIS A 219 4.50 23.86 12.02
C HIS A 219 5.84 23.11 11.90
N PRO A 220 6.78 23.29 12.87
CA PRO A 220 8.11 22.65 12.83
C PRO A 220 8.10 21.13 12.68
N ASN A 221 7.07 20.42 13.17
CA ASN A 221 6.95 18.98 12.99
C ASN A 221 6.82 18.56 11.50
N LEU A 222 6.56 19.49 10.59
CA LEU A 222 6.54 19.27 9.16
C LEU A 222 7.87 19.61 8.46
N SER A 223 8.89 20.09 9.19
CA SER A 223 10.23 20.24 8.64
C SER A 223 10.97 18.91 8.60
N GLU A 224 11.69 18.62 7.52
CA GLU A 224 12.55 17.43 7.44
C GLU A 224 13.63 17.40 8.52
N ASP A 225 14.14 18.56 8.94
CA ASP A 225 15.17 18.69 9.97
C ASP A 225 14.70 18.28 11.36
N SER A 226 13.36 18.28 11.57
CA SER A 226 12.73 17.80 12.81
C SER A 226 12.69 16.28 12.92
N TRP A 227 13.17 15.56 11.90
CA TRP A 227 13.13 14.10 11.84
C TRP A 227 14.52 13.51 11.66
N GLU A 228 14.77 12.40 12.31
CA GLU A 228 15.91 11.54 12.06
C GLU A 228 15.51 10.49 11.02
N TRP A 229 16.19 10.50 9.87
CA TRP A 229 15.97 9.52 8.82
C TRP A 229 16.95 8.36 8.97
N ARG A 230 16.42 7.16 9.18
CA ARG A 230 17.18 5.93 9.37
C ARG A 230 16.97 4.98 8.20
N THR A 231 18.02 4.29 7.78
CA THR A 231 18.01 3.39 6.62
C THR A 231 18.32 1.95 7.02
N ILE A 232 17.48 1.02 6.60
CA ILE A 232 17.77 -0.42 6.63
C ILE A 232 18.25 -0.79 5.25
N TYR A 233 19.57 -0.95 5.09
CA TYR A 233 20.20 -1.24 3.80
C TYR A 233 19.83 -2.64 3.30
N ASN A 234 19.49 -2.75 2.00
CA ASN A 234 19.02 -3.99 1.38
C ASN A 234 17.93 -4.71 2.20
N GLY A 235 17.12 -3.94 2.91
CA GLY A 235 16.17 -4.44 3.91
C GLY A 235 14.77 -4.69 3.35
N PHE A 236 14.45 -4.30 2.12
CA PHE A 236 13.08 -4.32 1.62
C PHE A 236 12.95 -5.05 0.29
N CYS A 237 11.98 -5.95 0.25
CA CYS A 237 11.44 -6.52 -0.98
C CYS A 237 9.92 -6.33 -0.94
N GLY A 238 9.44 -5.33 -1.65
CA GLY A 238 8.05 -4.90 -1.58
C GLY A 238 7.04 -5.92 -2.13
N ALA A 239 5.77 -5.56 -2.13
CA ALA A 239 4.67 -6.46 -2.50
C ALA A 239 4.81 -7.06 -3.90
N HIS A 240 5.39 -6.35 -4.86
CA HIS A 240 5.66 -6.87 -6.21
C HIS A 240 6.88 -7.77 -6.21
N GLY A 241 7.94 -7.38 -5.49
CA GLY A 241 9.14 -8.19 -5.32
C GLY A 241 8.85 -9.53 -4.64
N ARG A 242 8.03 -9.54 -3.58
CA ARG A 242 7.62 -10.79 -2.91
C ARG A 242 6.86 -11.74 -3.83
N ARG A 243 6.14 -11.24 -4.84
CA ARG A 243 5.42 -12.06 -5.83
C ARG A 243 6.32 -12.61 -6.93
N THR A 244 7.47 -12.01 -7.16
CA THR A 244 8.42 -12.38 -8.21
C THR A 244 9.68 -13.04 -7.66
N GLY A 245 9.94 -12.90 -6.37
CA GLY A 245 11.14 -13.38 -5.69
C GLY A 245 12.29 -12.37 -5.73
N ARG A 246 13.12 -12.37 -4.67
CA ARG A 246 14.27 -11.45 -4.57
C ARG A 246 15.33 -11.68 -5.66
N LEU A 247 15.44 -12.90 -6.20
CA LEU A 247 16.35 -13.19 -7.33
C LEU A 247 15.90 -12.54 -8.64
N PHE A 248 14.61 -12.21 -8.76
CA PHE A 248 14.07 -11.42 -9.87
C PHE A 248 14.14 -9.93 -9.58
N ALA A 249 13.54 -9.52 -8.47
CA ALA A 249 13.32 -8.11 -8.14
C ALA A 249 14.55 -7.43 -7.51
N GLY A 250 15.43 -8.19 -6.86
CA GLY A 250 16.46 -7.65 -5.97
C GLY A 250 15.88 -7.20 -4.63
N MET A 251 16.74 -6.65 -3.81
CA MET A 251 16.42 -5.97 -2.56
C MET A 251 16.67 -4.47 -2.72
N GLU A 252 16.00 -3.65 -1.93
CA GLU A 252 16.22 -2.21 -1.89
C GLU A 252 16.31 -1.71 -0.45
N ASP A 253 16.79 -0.50 -0.27
CA ASP A 253 16.88 0.15 1.02
C ASP A 253 15.47 0.55 1.48
N PHE A 254 15.26 0.47 2.79
CA PHE A 254 14.04 0.96 3.43
C PHE A 254 14.39 2.08 4.38
N GLU A 255 14.00 3.29 4.02
CA GLU A 255 14.17 4.47 4.84
C GLU A 255 12.91 4.74 5.65
N TYR A 256 13.06 5.12 6.91
CA TYR A 256 11.96 5.50 7.80
C TYR A 256 12.38 6.65 8.70
N ALA A 257 11.41 7.37 9.26
CA ALA A 257 11.64 8.58 10.04
C ALA A 257 11.23 8.39 11.50
N VAL A 258 12.02 8.95 12.41
CA VAL A 258 11.73 9.08 13.85
C VAL A 258 11.82 10.56 14.21
N PRO A 259 10.86 11.16 14.94
CA PRO A 259 10.92 12.58 15.28
C PRO A 259 12.01 12.88 16.29
N ARG A 260 12.65 14.04 16.14
CA ARG A 260 13.62 14.59 17.10
C ARG A 260 12.97 15.33 18.27
N PHE A 261 11.66 15.53 18.19
CA PHE A 261 10.83 16.17 19.23
C PHE A 261 10.06 15.13 20.06
N ALA A 262 9.68 15.51 21.25
CA ALA A 262 8.95 14.63 22.16
C ALA A 262 7.53 14.32 21.63
N THR A 263 7.14 13.06 21.79
CA THR A 263 5.80 12.57 21.43
C THR A 263 5.27 11.63 22.52
N ASP A 264 3.96 11.69 22.78
CA ASP A 264 3.23 10.69 23.58
C ASP A 264 1.95 10.34 22.82
N ILE A 265 1.97 9.21 22.14
CA ILE A 265 0.92 8.77 21.25
C ILE A 265 0.33 7.45 21.74
N SER A 266 -0.99 7.39 21.83
CA SER A 266 -1.75 6.17 22.05
C SER A 266 -2.31 5.69 20.72
N PHE A 267 -1.83 4.54 20.22
CA PHE A 267 -2.29 3.87 19.02
C PHE A 267 -3.16 2.68 19.36
N SER A 268 -4.31 2.51 18.70
CA SER A 268 -5.13 1.32 18.87
C SER A 268 -5.81 0.85 17.60
N VAL A 269 -6.12 -0.46 17.57
CA VAL A 269 -6.92 -1.09 16.50
C VAL A 269 -8.22 -1.57 17.13
N PRO A 270 -9.32 -0.81 17.02
CA PRO A 270 -10.61 -1.19 17.60
C PRO A 270 -11.07 -2.58 17.14
N GLY A 271 -11.53 -3.38 18.09
CA GLY A 271 -11.94 -4.78 17.83
C GLY A 271 -10.78 -5.77 17.76
N ARG A 272 -9.54 -5.34 17.97
CA ARG A 272 -8.37 -6.20 18.12
C ARG A 272 -7.67 -5.87 19.45
N ARG A 273 -6.96 -6.84 20.01
CA ARG A 273 -6.12 -6.61 21.20
C ARG A 273 -4.76 -5.99 20.79
N ILE A 274 -4.82 -4.89 20.04
CA ILE A 274 -3.63 -4.14 19.61
C ILE A 274 -3.80 -2.74 20.15
N SER A 275 -2.98 -2.41 21.13
CA SER A 275 -2.84 -1.08 21.70
C SER A 275 -1.38 -0.86 22.05
N ARG A 276 -0.85 0.30 21.67
CA ARG A 276 0.52 0.72 21.96
C ARG A 276 0.47 2.16 22.45
N ARG A 277 1.35 2.53 23.37
CA ARG A 277 1.49 3.91 23.84
C ARG A 277 2.95 4.22 24.09
N GLY A 278 3.34 5.45 23.86
CA GLY A 278 4.68 5.97 24.11
C GLY A 278 5.11 6.97 23.05
N THR A 279 6.40 6.99 22.78
CA THR A 279 6.99 7.78 21.71
C THR A 279 6.42 7.39 20.34
N PHE A 280 6.62 8.22 19.34
CA PHE A 280 6.24 7.91 17.95
C PHE A 280 6.77 6.53 17.51
N GLU A 281 8.03 6.23 17.82
CA GLU A 281 8.62 4.93 17.43
C GLU A 281 7.91 3.75 18.12
N GLU A 282 7.56 3.88 19.39
CA GLU A 282 6.88 2.82 20.15
C GLU A 282 5.41 2.65 19.73
N ALA A 283 4.71 3.74 19.43
CA ALA A 283 3.29 3.74 19.11
C ALA A 283 3.04 3.46 17.63
N GLU A 284 3.73 4.15 16.72
CA GLU A 284 3.43 4.17 15.30
C GLU A 284 4.22 3.14 14.50
N ILE A 285 5.43 2.75 14.95
CA ILE A 285 6.28 1.81 14.24
C ILE A 285 6.13 0.40 14.84
N ASP A 286 5.54 -0.50 14.09
CA ASP A 286 5.40 -1.90 14.52
C ASP A 286 6.71 -2.65 14.35
N ARG A 287 7.40 -2.89 15.46
CA ARG A 287 8.72 -3.54 15.51
C ARG A 287 8.73 -4.93 14.87
N ARG A 288 7.61 -5.65 14.85
CA ARG A 288 7.53 -6.96 14.20
C ARG A 288 7.86 -6.91 12.70
N PHE A 289 7.63 -5.78 12.04
CA PHE A 289 7.99 -5.57 10.63
C PHE A 289 9.35 -4.91 10.46
N MET A 290 9.87 -4.23 11.47
CA MET A 290 11.18 -3.58 11.40
C MET A 290 12.32 -4.53 11.76
N ASP A 291 12.13 -5.37 12.77
CA ASP A 291 13.18 -6.24 13.31
C ASP A 291 13.27 -7.59 12.58
N ASP A 292 12.28 -7.94 11.75
CA ASP A 292 12.28 -9.17 10.97
C ASP A 292 13.16 -9.04 9.72
N ASN A 293 14.32 -9.70 9.75
CA ASN A 293 15.31 -9.67 8.66
C ASN A 293 15.04 -10.65 7.51
N ARG A 294 13.89 -11.35 7.53
CA ARG A 294 13.51 -12.21 6.40
C ARG A 294 13.17 -11.37 5.17
N TRP A 295 13.62 -11.80 4.01
CA TRP A 295 13.42 -11.06 2.76
C TRP A 295 11.95 -10.81 2.38
N PRO A 296 10.95 -11.66 2.73
CA PRO A 296 9.56 -11.41 2.39
C PRO A 296 8.83 -10.50 3.40
N THR A 297 9.53 -9.91 4.37
CA THR A 297 8.91 -9.04 5.37
C THR A 297 8.41 -7.75 4.76
N ASP A 298 7.16 -7.40 5.09
CA ASP A 298 6.52 -6.17 4.59
C ASP A 298 6.86 -4.97 5.47
N ARG A 299 8.03 -4.38 5.30
CA ARG A 299 8.44 -3.21 6.10
C ARG A 299 7.55 -1.99 5.93
N TYR A 300 6.88 -1.85 4.78
CA TYR A 300 5.91 -0.77 4.61
C TYR A 300 4.74 -0.87 5.61
N ALA A 301 4.39 -2.10 6.02
CA ALA A 301 3.39 -2.35 7.04
C ALA A 301 3.85 -1.99 8.46
N ALA A 302 5.12 -1.62 8.67
CA ALA A 302 5.59 -1.16 9.97
C ALA A 302 4.84 0.09 10.43
N TYR A 303 4.54 0.99 9.49
CA TYR A 303 3.68 2.12 9.80
C TYR A 303 2.25 1.62 10.07
N THR A 304 1.76 1.93 11.27
CA THR A 304 0.42 1.56 11.75
C THR A 304 0.12 0.05 11.83
N GLY A 305 1.12 -0.83 11.62
CA GLY A 305 0.89 -2.29 11.60
C GLY A 305 0.11 -2.78 10.39
N GLY A 306 0.14 -2.01 9.27
CA GLY A 306 -0.50 -2.33 8.00
C GLY A 306 -1.99 -1.99 7.92
N ASN A 307 -2.68 -2.60 6.96
CA ASN A 307 -4.08 -2.27 6.68
C ASN A 307 -5.05 -2.97 7.64
N CYS A 308 -5.64 -2.19 8.54
CA CYS A 308 -6.76 -2.59 9.37
C CYS A 308 -8.06 -1.87 8.94
N PRO A 309 -9.25 -2.39 9.29
CA PRO A 309 -10.50 -1.69 9.00
C PRO A 309 -10.55 -0.28 9.57
N MET A 310 -10.01 -0.13 10.79
CA MET A 310 -9.96 1.15 11.50
C MET A 310 -8.80 1.13 12.49
N GLN A 311 -8.15 2.28 12.65
CA GLN A 311 -7.08 2.53 13.61
C GLN A 311 -7.23 3.93 14.16
N THR A 312 -6.90 4.13 15.44
CA THR A 312 -7.00 5.43 16.11
C THR A 312 -5.66 5.81 16.71
N HIS A 313 -5.32 7.06 16.56
CA HIS A 313 -4.14 7.70 17.10
C HIS A 313 -4.59 8.86 17.96
N PHE A 314 -4.19 8.86 19.21
CA PHE A 314 -4.43 9.95 20.13
C PHE A 314 -3.10 10.46 20.64
N SER A 315 -2.81 11.73 20.43
CA SER A 315 -1.53 12.36 20.79
C SER A 315 -1.71 13.39 21.88
N GLU A 316 -1.08 13.17 23.02
CA GLU A 316 -1.08 14.11 24.14
C GLU A 316 -0.24 15.35 23.84
N THR A 317 0.78 15.20 23.02
CA THR A 317 1.77 16.24 22.68
C THR A 317 1.44 16.98 21.38
N ALA A 318 0.33 16.62 20.70
CA ALA A 318 -0.05 17.26 19.44
C ALA A 318 -0.35 18.76 19.64
N PRO A 319 0.22 19.65 18.80
CA PRO A 319 0.04 21.09 18.93
C PRO A 319 -1.39 21.56 18.62
N PHE A 320 -2.14 20.79 17.82
CA PHE A 320 -3.48 21.19 17.38
C PHE A 320 -4.56 20.24 17.90
N ALA A 321 -5.51 20.78 18.65
CA ALA A 321 -6.60 20.02 19.29
C ALA A 321 -7.74 19.66 18.30
N TYR A 322 -7.40 19.30 17.08
CA TYR A 322 -8.34 18.86 16.04
C TYR A 322 -8.39 17.34 15.91
N LYS A 323 -9.56 16.87 15.48
CA LYS A 323 -9.83 15.49 15.11
C LYS A 323 -9.88 15.35 13.58
N VAL A 324 -8.94 14.63 13.02
CA VAL A 324 -8.86 14.34 11.58
C VAL A 324 -9.39 12.93 11.30
N LEU A 325 -10.39 12.80 10.44
CA LEU A 325 -10.80 11.52 9.89
C LEU A 325 -10.11 11.30 8.54
N LEU A 326 -9.23 10.30 8.47
CA LEU A 326 -8.53 9.90 7.26
C LEU A 326 -9.19 8.64 6.66
N LEU A 327 -10.02 8.82 5.65
CA LEU A 327 -10.54 7.72 4.81
C LEU A 327 -9.45 7.38 3.79
N LYS A 328 -8.94 6.13 3.78
CA LYS A 328 -7.70 5.86 3.06
C LYS A 328 -7.62 4.45 2.47
N ASP A 329 -6.70 4.28 1.56
CA ASP A 329 -6.09 2.99 1.24
C ASP A 329 -4.69 2.87 1.88
N SER A 330 -3.87 1.91 1.44
CA SER A 330 -2.55 1.67 2.03
C SER A 330 -1.55 2.82 1.86
N PHE A 331 -1.76 3.72 0.92
CA PHE A 331 -0.93 4.91 0.76
C PHE A 331 -1.03 5.84 1.97
N GLY A 332 -2.19 5.86 2.64
CA GLY A 332 -2.41 6.67 3.84
C GLY A 332 -1.79 6.12 5.13
N ASN A 333 -1.21 4.90 5.15
CA ASN A 333 -0.65 4.35 6.40
C ASN A 333 0.42 5.25 7.03
N PRO A 334 1.54 5.60 6.35
CA PRO A 334 2.53 6.49 6.95
C PRO A 334 2.02 7.93 7.11
N VAL A 335 1.10 8.38 6.25
CA VAL A 335 0.49 9.71 6.37
C VAL A 335 -0.27 9.86 7.68
N ALA A 336 -1.02 8.83 8.10
CA ALA A 336 -1.74 8.84 9.38
C ALA A 336 -0.79 8.99 10.57
N SER A 337 0.33 8.26 10.56
CA SER A 337 1.35 8.36 11.62
C SER A 337 1.96 9.76 11.69
N PHE A 338 2.31 10.36 10.56
CA PHE A 338 2.85 11.72 10.53
C PHE A 338 1.80 12.76 10.98
N LEU A 339 0.54 12.64 10.55
CA LEU A 339 -0.56 13.51 11.01
C LEU A 339 -0.80 13.42 12.52
N ALA A 340 -0.56 12.25 13.15
CA ALA A 340 -0.70 12.07 14.59
C ALA A 340 0.31 12.89 15.41
N THR A 341 1.36 13.43 14.78
CA THR A 341 2.30 14.37 15.43
C THR A 341 1.82 15.82 15.40
N LEU A 342 0.76 16.10 14.64
CA LEU A 342 0.19 17.44 14.48
C LEU A 342 -1.17 17.57 15.17
N PHE A 343 -2.00 16.54 15.06
CA PHE A 343 -3.39 16.59 15.49
C PHE A 343 -3.65 15.68 16.69
N ARG A 344 -4.47 16.18 17.64
CA ARG A 344 -4.83 15.48 18.86
C ARG A 344 -5.41 14.11 18.60
N GLU A 345 -6.25 13.97 17.58
CA GLU A 345 -6.87 12.70 17.23
C GLU A 345 -6.84 12.48 15.71
N VAL A 346 -6.25 11.38 15.29
CA VAL A 346 -6.31 10.93 13.89
C VAL A 346 -6.99 9.56 13.85
N ILE A 347 -8.09 9.47 13.13
CA ILE A 347 -8.83 8.23 12.93
C ILE A 347 -8.66 7.84 11.47
N GLN A 348 -7.96 6.74 11.22
CA GLN A 348 -7.82 6.22 9.87
C GLN A 348 -8.77 5.04 9.64
N VAL A 349 -9.46 5.06 8.50
CA VAL A 349 -10.45 4.05 8.11
C VAL A 349 -10.21 3.58 6.69
N ASP A 350 -10.02 2.27 6.52
CA ASP A 350 -9.99 1.63 5.21
C ASP A 350 -11.39 1.11 4.86
N MET A 351 -12.13 1.88 4.06
CA MET A 351 -13.50 1.55 3.66
C MET A 351 -13.61 0.22 2.89
N ARG A 352 -12.53 -0.24 2.25
CA ARG A 352 -12.48 -1.54 1.54
C ARG A 352 -12.60 -2.72 2.51
N ARG A 353 -12.30 -2.49 3.79
CA ARG A 353 -12.28 -3.49 4.87
C ARG A 353 -13.44 -3.34 5.85
N GLN A 354 -14.29 -2.33 5.67
CA GLN A 354 -15.51 -2.16 6.44
C GLN A 354 -16.61 -3.12 5.97
N PRO A 355 -17.56 -3.48 6.84
CA PRO A 355 -18.78 -4.16 6.44
C PRO A 355 -19.50 -3.35 5.35
N LYS A 356 -20.09 -4.04 4.36
CA LYS A 356 -20.78 -3.37 3.25
C LYS A 356 -22.00 -2.53 3.68
N THR A 357 -22.45 -2.70 4.91
CA THR A 357 -23.54 -1.95 5.52
C THR A 357 -23.10 -0.60 6.07
N VAL A 358 -21.80 -0.37 6.26
CA VAL A 358 -21.23 0.86 6.79
C VAL A 358 -20.88 1.80 5.64
N SER A 359 -21.47 2.99 5.65
CA SER A 359 -21.13 4.08 4.73
C SER A 359 -20.06 5.01 5.33
N GLU A 360 -19.44 5.82 4.47
CA GLU A 360 -18.48 6.86 4.92
C GLU A 360 -19.15 7.88 5.85
N LEU A 361 -20.40 8.23 5.58
CA LEU A 361 -21.18 9.15 6.43
C LEU A 361 -21.56 8.53 7.79
N ASP A 362 -21.68 7.19 7.90
CA ASP A 362 -21.84 6.52 9.20
C ASP A 362 -20.57 6.67 10.06
N VAL A 363 -19.41 6.56 9.43
CA VAL A 363 -18.11 6.77 10.08
C VAL A 363 -18.01 8.23 10.56
N VAL A 364 -18.37 9.20 9.71
CA VAL A 364 -18.39 10.63 10.06
C VAL A 364 -19.34 10.90 11.24
N ARG A 365 -20.56 10.34 11.22
CA ARG A 365 -21.52 10.50 12.34
C ARG A 365 -20.99 9.95 13.65
N ARG A 366 -20.30 8.81 13.57
CA ARG A 366 -19.73 8.14 14.74
C ARG A 366 -18.62 8.97 15.39
N PHE A 367 -17.70 9.51 14.60
CA PHE A 367 -16.49 10.13 15.11
C PHE A 367 -16.56 11.65 15.23
N LYS A 368 -17.49 12.30 14.53
CA LYS A 368 -17.67 13.76 14.54
C LYS A 368 -16.34 14.50 14.34
N PRO A 369 -15.64 14.28 13.22
CA PRO A 369 -14.35 14.91 12.95
C PRO A 369 -14.50 16.40 12.67
N ASP A 370 -13.44 17.18 12.93
CA ASP A 370 -13.33 18.58 12.53
C ASP A 370 -13.04 18.72 11.04
N VAL A 371 -12.34 17.75 10.46
CA VAL A 371 -12.04 17.68 9.02
C VAL A 371 -11.99 16.23 8.54
N VAL A 372 -12.43 16.01 7.31
CA VAL A 372 -12.33 14.72 6.63
C VAL A 372 -11.35 14.82 5.48
N VAL A 373 -10.36 13.96 5.46
CA VAL A 373 -9.44 13.74 4.35
C VAL A 373 -9.70 12.36 3.76
N ARG A 374 -9.99 12.26 2.46
CA ARG A 374 -10.01 10.99 1.75
C ARG A 374 -8.77 10.91 0.87
N LEU A 375 -7.84 10.03 1.22
CA LEU A 375 -6.59 9.81 0.50
C LEU A 375 -6.54 8.40 -0.06
N GLU A 376 -6.54 8.27 -1.36
CA GLU A 376 -6.48 6.98 -2.02
C GLU A 376 -5.71 7.02 -3.34
N ASN A 377 -5.11 5.89 -3.69
CA ASN A 377 -4.49 5.70 -4.99
C ASN A 377 -5.56 5.68 -6.08
N ILE A 378 -5.28 6.30 -7.22
CA ILE A 378 -6.23 6.36 -8.34
C ILE A 378 -6.69 4.96 -8.81
N THR A 379 -5.87 3.92 -8.67
CA THR A 379 -6.28 2.55 -9.02
C THR A 379 -7.25 1.96 -7.99
N SER A 380 -7.16 2.36 -6.72
CA SER A 380 -8.12 2.01 -5.68
C SER A 380 -9.46 2.71 -5.91
N PHE A 381 -9.43 3.98 -6.24
CA PHE A 381 -10.59 4.80 -6.58
C PHE A 381 -11.48 4.14 -7.65
N VAL A 382 -10.87 3.65 -8.73
CA VAL A 382 -11.63 2.99 -9.82
C VAL A 382 -12.13 1.60 -9.43
N LYS A 383 -11.35 0.84 -8.67
CA LYS A 383 -11.71 -0.53 -8.26
C LYS A 383 -12.74 -0.55 -7.14
N ALA A 384 -12.64 0.39 -6.23
CA ALA A 384 -13.41 0.36 -5.02
C ALA A 384 -14.88 0.60 -5.28
N GLY A 385 -15.27 1.43 -6.29
CA GLY A 385 -16.66 1.81 -6.53
C GLY A 385 -17.43 1.65 -5.22
N TYR A 386 -17.05 2.43 -4.18
CA TYR A 386 -17.65 2.29 -2.86
C TYR A 386 -19.16 2.28 -3.03
N LYS A 387 -19.81 1.28 -2.48
CA LYS A 387 -21.23 1.09 -2.73
C LYS A 387 -21.97 2.30 -2.18
N LEU A 388 -22.40 3.14 -3.10
CA LEU A 388 -23.43 4.12 -2.82
C LEU A 388 -24.67 3.34 -2.36
N LYS A 389 -25.11 3.54 -1.15
CA LYS A 389 -26.44 3.25 -0.69
C LYS A 389 -27.21 4.56 -0.58
#